data_99234d4ec4b28ad0181e211e725486e3
#
_entry.id   99234d4ec4b28ad0181e211e725486e3
#
_cell.length_a   1.000
_cell.length_b   1.000
_cell.length_c   1.000
_cell.angle_alpha   90.00
_cell.angle_beta   90.00
_cell.angle_gamma   90.00
#
_symmetry.space_group_name_H-M   'P 1'
#
loop_
_entity.id
_entity.type
_entity.pdbx_description
1 polymer ?
#
loop_
_entity_poly.entity_id
_entity_poly.type
_entity_poly.pdbx_seq_one_letter_code
_entity_poly.pdbx_strand_id
1 'polypeptide(L)'
;MKKIIIFCCLLIATLSLTAQTNLSGVYGYTKKPSGNTGNDKNATGPSGNLVLLKMEGNKYRFWLDVTIGWPSYNSGESDGTISFVKDTASFDNTHEGAESNCILKFKINGTTVHINKHSASYNCGFGNNVNAEGDYTRLATQPVMDYAWLKKQYPQTPTLVITAKKAELFQDENTRNSYPKSQSFAKGETLISIAETEKTVYTEFISSSGKFIYGWLKKTDVKMNEGD
;
A
#
# COMPACT_ATOMS: atom_id res chain seq x y z
N MET A 1 19.00 -65.89 -20.19
CA MET A 1 18.05 -64.75 -20.26
C MET A 1 18.29 -63.84 -19.04
N LYS A 2 19.02 -62.75 -19.26
CA LYS A 2 19.35 -61.77 -18.18
C LYS A 2 18.24 -60.74 -18.12
N LYS A 3 17.52 -60.62 -17.01
CA LYS A 3 16.53 -59.57 -16.75
C LYS A 3 17.28 -58.30 -16.36
N ILE A 4 17.21 -57.29 -17.21
CA ILE A 4 17.69 -55.93 -16.93
C ILE A 4 16.59 -55.22 -16.13
N ILE A 5 16.88 -54.99 -14.86
CA ILE A 5 16.01 -54.12 -13.99
C ILE A 5 16.46 -52.70 -14.24
N ILE A 6 15.65 -51.95 -15.01
CA ILE A 6 15.80 -50.50 -15.16
C ILE A 6 15.26 -49.83 -13.88
N PHE A 7 16.18 -49.36 -13.05
CA PHE A 7 15.87 -48.57 -11.88
C PHE A 7 15.63 -47.13 -12.32
N CYS A 8 14.36 -46.78 -12.56
CA CYS A 8 13.96 -45.41 -12.86
C CYS A 8 14.01 -44.59 -11.57
N CYS A 9 15.12 -43.90 -11.31
CA CYS A 9 15.23 -42.88 -10.28
C CYS A 9 14.37 -41.70 -10.69
N LEU A 10 13.12 -41.66 -10.22
CA LEU A 10 12.30 -40.46 -10.22
C LEU A 10 12.96 -39.45 -9.27
N LEU A 11 13.77 -38.54 -9.79
CA LEU A 11 14.14 -37.31 -9.11
C LEU A 11 12.88 -36.44 -8.99
N ILE A 12 12.16 -36.57 -7.90
CA ILE A 12 11.14 -35.62 -7.49
C ILE A 12 11.90 -34.37 -7.04
N ALA A 13 12.15 -33.47 -7.97
CA ALA A 13 12.56 -32.11 -7.66
C ALA A 13 11.38 -31.46 -6.90
N THR A 14 11.42 -31.53 -5.58
CA THR A 14 10.54 -30.74 -4.73
C THR A 14 10.90 -29.27 -4.95
N LEU A 15 10.23 -28.64 -5.90
CA LEU A 15 10.16 -27.19 -6.01
C LEU A 15 9.50 -26.71 -4.73
N SER A 16 10.31 -26.37 -3.74
CA SER A 16 9.85 -25.64 -2.58
C SER A 16 9.35 -24.28 -3.09
N LEU A 17 8.06 -24.24 -3.46
CA LEU A 17 7.36 -22.96 -3.57
C LEU A 17 7.36 -22.37 -2.17
N THR A 18 8.34 -21.56 -1.86
CA THR A 18 8.27 -20.67 -0.70
C THR A 18 7.10 -19.74 -0.98
N ALA A 19 5.93 -20.06 -0.43
CA ALA A 19 4.80 -19.18 -0.43
C ALA A 19 5.29 -17.85 0.17
N GLN A 20 5.38 -16.81 -0.66
CA GLN A 20 5.79 -15.51 -0.18
C GLN A 20 4.83 -15.09 0.93
N THR A 21 5.35 -14.89 2.13
CA THR A 21 4.57 -14.48 3.30
C THR A 21 3.76 -13.23 2.94
N ASN A 22 2.45 -13.26 3.20
CA ASN A 22 1.61 -12.10 2.99
C ASN A 22 1.99 -11.00 3.99
N LEU A 23 2.53 -9.91 3.48
CA LEU A 23 2.98 -8.76 4.28
C LEU A 23 1.84 -7.77 4.58
N SER A 24 0.61 -8.02 4.11
CA SER A 24 -0.50 -7.10 4.39
C SER A 24 -0.69 -6.93 5.89
N GLY A 25 -0.79 -5.68 6.31
CA GLY A 25 -0.98 -5.34 7.71
C GLY A 25 -0.50 -3.93 8.04
N VAL A 26 -0.69 -3.57 9.29
CA VAL A 26 -0.21 -2.32 9.88
C VAL A 26 1.02 -2.60 10.71
N TYR A 27 2.02 -1.77 10.51
CA TYR A 27 3.31 -1.81 11.18
C TYR A 27 3.53 -0.45 11.85
N GLY A 28 4.07 -0.46 13.05
CA GLY A 28 4.34 0.76 13.80
C GLY A 28 5.74 0.81 14.35
N TYR A 29 6.25 2.02 14.51
CA TYR A 29 7.43 2.24 15.32
C TYR A 29 7.25 3.46 16.23
N THR A 30 7.91 3.44 17.37
CA THR A 30 7.97 4.57 18.29
C THR A 30 9.36 4.64 18.92
N LYS A 31 9.85 5.83 19.11
CA LYS A 31 11.09 6.11 19.86
C LYS A 31 10.77 7.01 21.05
N LYS A 32 11.61 6.98 22.07
CA LYS A 32 11.51 7.93 23.16
C LYS A 32 11.81 9.35 22.66
N PRO A 33 11.22 10.39 23.25
CA PRO A 33 11.60 11.77 22.96
C PRO A 33 13.11 11.95 23.12
N SER A 34 13.73 12.71 22.24
CA SER A 34 15.13 13.09 22.37
C SER A 34 15.24 14.40 23.15
N GLY A 35 16.22 14.48 24.04
CA GLY A 35 16.47 15.66 24.83
C GLY A 35 15.70 15.77 26.15
N ASN A 36 15.86 16.91 26.82
CA ASN A 36 15.17 17.17 28.09
C ASN A 36 13.76 17.71 27.80
N THR A 37 12.74 16.89 28.03
CA THR A 37 11.32 17.25 27.85
C THR A 37 10.80 18.16 28.99
N GLY A 38 11.62 18.49 29.95
CA GLY A 38 11.21 19.28 31.13
C GLY A 38 10.13 18.55 31.92
N ASN A 39 9.04 19.27 32.20
CA ASN A 39 7.88 18.74 32.94
C ASN A 39 6.76 18.26 31.99
N ASP A 40 6.99 18.22 30.68
CA ASP A 40 5.95 17.77 29.72
C ASP A 40 5.82 16.23 29.76
N LYS A 41 4.86 15.78 30.55
CA LYS A 41 4.53 14.35 30.71
C LYS A 41 3.90 13.74 29.45
N ASN A 42 3.46 14.57 28.50
CA ASN A 42 2.82 14.15 27.26
C ASN A 42 3.79 14.17 26.08
N ALA A 43 5.04 14.54 26.31
CA ALA A 43 6.05 14.56 25.26
C ALA A 43 6.20 13.16 24.64
N THR A 44 5.93 13.05 23.35
CA THR A 44 6.16 11.83 22.57
C THR A 44 7.40 11.98 21.70
N GLY A 45 8.08 10.89 21.44
CA GLY A 45 9.20 10.88 20.51
C GLY A 45 8.75 10.62 19.07
N PRO A 46 9.71 10.47 18.16
CA PRO A 46 9.43 10.10 16.79
C PRO A 46 8.62 8.80 16.71
N SER A 47 7.61 8.78 15.86
CA SER A 47 6.76 7.61 15.62
C SER A 47 6.30 7.55 14.15
N GLY A 48 5.85 6.38 13.73
CA GLY A 48 5.29 6.21 12.41
C GLY A 48 4.45 4.95 12.28
N ASN A 49 3.56 4.97 11.31
CA ASN A 49 2.75 3.83 10.89
C ASN A 49 3.01 3.55 9.42
N LEU A 50 3.25 2.30 9.10
CA LEU A 50 3.31 1.79 7.73
C LEU A 50 2.17 0.80 7.54
N VAL A 51 1.37 1.01 6.51
CA VAL A 51 0.38 0.03 6.05
C VAL A 51 0.86 -0.59 4.77
N LEU A 52 0.74 -1.90 4.65
CA LEU A 52 0.96 -2.65 3.42
C LEU A 52 -0.32 -3.40 3.05
N LEU A 53 -0.80 -3.27 1.82
CA LEU A 53 -1.89 -4.06 1.27
C LEU A 53 -1.43 -4.80 0.01
N LYS A 54 -1.60 -6.11 0.02
CA LYS A 54 -1.24 -6.99 -1.10
C LYS A 54 -2.03 -6.62 -2.35
N MET A 55 -1.32 -6.42 -3.43
CA MET A 55 -1.82 -6.33 -4.80
C MET A 55 -1.52 -7.63 -5.57
N GLU A 56 -1.51 -7.60 -6.88
CA GLU A 56 -1.13 -8.76 -7.69
C GLU A 56 0.39 -9.03 -7.62
N GLY A 57 0.75 -10.30 -7.74
CA GLY A 57 2.15 -10.71 -7.72
C GLY A 57 2.83 -10.39 -6.39
N ASN A 58 3.93 -9.68 -6.46
CA ASN A 58 4.73 -9.20 -5.32
C ASN A 58 4.57 -7.69 -5.07
N LYS A 59 3.54 -7.08 -5.64
CA LYS A 59 3.20 -5.67 -5.46
C LYS A 59 2.41 -5.45 -4.18
N TYR A 60 2.64 -4.30 -3.56
CA TYR A 60 1.92 -3.81 -2.38
C TYR A 60 1.62 -2.33 -2.54
N ARG A 61 0.40 -1.93 -2.24
CA ARG A 61 0.04 -0.55 -1.94
C ARG A 61 0.54 -0.25 -0.54
N PHE A 62 1.14 0.93 -0.32
CA PHE A 62 1.56 1.36 1.00
C PHE A 62 1.04 2.75 1.33
N TRP A 63 0.84 3.00 2.62
CA TRP A 63 0.66 4.31 3.24
C TRP A 63 1.63 4.40 4.40
N LEU A 64 2.29 5.52 4.52
CA LEU A 64 3.31 5.78 5.52
C LEU A 64 3.04 7.14 6.15
N ASP A 65 2.73 7.14 7.45
CA ASP A 65 2.58 8.33 8.27
C ASP A 65 3.73 8.39 9.26
N VAL A 66 4.35 9.54 9.41
CA VAL A 66 5.48 9.73 10.32
C VAL A 66 5.38 11.06 11.05
N THR A 67 5.83 11.09 12.30
CA THR A 67 5.96 12.31 13.09
C THR A 67 7.28 12.34 13.83
N ILE A 68 7.87 13.53 13.95
CA ILE A 68 9.09 13.71 14.75
C ILE A 68 8.80 13.72 16.25
N GLY A 69 7.55 13.99 16.67
CA GLY A 69 7.19 14.16 18.07
C GLY A 69 7.70 15.48 18.66
N TRP A 70 7.90 15.49 19.98
CA TRP A 70 8.33 16.67 20.71
C TRP A 70 9.70 17.18 20.22
N PRO A 71 9.93 18.53 20.13
CA PRO A 71 9.00 19.59 20.51
C PRO A 71 8.11 20.10 19.35
N SER A 72 8.40 19.78 18.12
CA SER A 72 7.75 20.44 16.97
C SER A 72 6.50 19.72 16.47
N TYR A 73 6.38 18.41 16.69
CA TYR A 73 5.30 17.55 16.22
C TYR A 73 5.03 17.63 14.70
N ASN A 74 6.04 18.03 13.93
CA ASN A 74 5.93 18.00 12.49
C ASN A 74 5.65 16.55 12.02
N SER A 75 4.83 16.43 11.02
CA SER A 75 4.43 15.16 10.41
C SER A 75 4.72 15.13 8.93
N GLY A 76 4.56 13.97 8.33
CA GLY A 76 4.62 13.77 6.90
C GLY A 76 3.97 12.46 6.53
N GLU A 77 3.44 12.44 5.32
CA GLU A 77 2.75 11.30 4.74
C GLU A 77 3.36 10.98 3.37
N SER A 78 3.40 9.70 3.05
CA SER A 78 3.78 9.24 1.71
C SER A 78 3.03 7.96 1.40
N ASP A 79 2.58 7.83 0.17
CA ASP A 79 1.89 6.64 -0.27
C ASP A 79 2.28 6.25 -1.69
N GLY A 80 2.01 5.04 -2.07
CA GLY A 80 2.37 4.56 -3.40
C GLY A 80 2.31 3.05 -3.54
N THR A 81 2.93 2.56 -4.60
CA THR A 81 3.04 1.13 -4.88
C THR A 81 4.49 0.70 -4.90
N ILE A 82 4.79 -0.40 -4.23
CA ILE A 82 6.12 -1.03 -4.20
C ILE A 82 6.04 -2.49 -4.63
N SER A 83 7.16 -3.00 -5.15
CA SER A 83 7.28 -4.41 -5.52
C SER A 83 8.45 -5.03 -4.77
N PHE A 84 8.18 -6.07 -3.99
CA PHE A 84 9.24 -6.79 -3.30
C PHE A 84 9.93 -7.78 -4.22
N VAL A 85 11.26 -7.68 -4.27
CA VAL A 85 12.15 -8.67 -4.88
C VAL A 85 12.90 -9.33 -3.72
N LYS A 86 12.57 -10.57 -3.42
CA LYS A 86 12.98 -11.26 -2.19
C LYS A 86 12.46 -10.48 -0.97
N ASP A 87 13.35 -9.89 -0.19
CA ASP A 87 13.08 -9.16 1.04
C ASP A 87 13.19 -7.63 0.91
N THR A 88 13.41 -7.10 -0.30
CA THR A 88 13.62 -5.67 -0.53
C THR A 88 12.65 -5.08 -1.54
N ALA A 89 12.28 -3.82 -1.33
CA ALA A 89 11.53 -3.00 -2.28
C ALA A 89 12.06 -1.57 -2.30
N SER A 90 11.76 -0.84 -3.37
CA SER A 90 12.04 0.59 -3.47
C SER A 90 10.79 1.31 -3.97
N PHE A 91 10.47 2.43 -3.35
CA PHE A 91 9.59 3.44 -3.89
C PHE A 91 10.44 4.54 -4.48
N ASP A 92 10.09 4.96 -5.68
CA ASP A 92 10.77 6.02 -6.42
C ASP A 92 9.72 6.74 -7.26
N ASN A 93 9.42 7.98 -6.92
CA ASN A 93 8.46 8.81 -7.65
C ASN A 93 9.15 9.88 -8.53
N THR A 94 10.42 9.73 -8.84
CA THR A 94 11.18 10.69 -9.65
C THR A 94 10.60 10.93 -11.05
N HIS A 95 9.69 10.06 -11.48
CA HIS A 95 9.00 10.16 -12.78
C HIS A 95 7.74 11.02 -12.75
N GLU A 96 7.27 11.44 -11.58
CA GLU A 96 6.01 12.19 -11.41
C GLU A 96 6.18 13.71 -11.52
N GLY A 97 7.39 14.19 -11.73
CA GLY A 97 7.69 15.62 -11.92
C GLY A 97 9.00 16.05 -11.26
N ALA A 98 9.57 17.13 -11.71
CA ALA A 98 10.92 17.58 -11.32
C ALA A 98 11.06 17.98 -9.83
N GLU A 99 9.94 18.18 -9.12
CA GLU A 99 9.95 18.62 -7.72
C GLU A 99 9.82 17.48 -6.71
N SER A 100 9.39 16.27 -7.14
CA SER A 100 9.23 15.12 -6.29
C SER A 100 10.30 14.06 -6.56
N ASN A 101 11.30 14.02 -5.69
CA ASN A 101 12.42 13.07 -5.80
C ASN A 101 12.48 12.22 -4.52
N CYS A 102 11.34 11.58 -4.20
CA CYS A 102 11.24 10.72 -3.03
C CYS A 102 11.73 9.32 -3.35
N ILE A 103 12.75 8.87 -2.65
CA ILE A 103 13.25 7.51 -2.72
C ILE A 103 13.23 6.90 -1.32
N LEU A 104 12.41 5.87 -1.14
CA LEU A 104 12.35 5.07 0.08
C LEU A 104 12.74 3.64 -0.23
N LYS A 105 13.58 3.05 0.62
CA LYS A 105 13.96 1.62 0.52
C LYS A 105 13.37 0.85 1.69
N PHE A 106 12.76 -0.28 1.39
CA PHE A 106 12.11 -1.16 2.34
C PHE A 106 12.87 -2.48 2.39
N LYS A 107 13.11 -3.00 3.59
CA LYS A 107 13.72 -4.32 3.79
C LYS A 107 12.94 -5.09 4.85
N ILE A 108 12.50 -6.30 4.50
CA ILE A 108 11.81 -7.20 5.41
C ILE A 108 12.82 -7.94 6.28
N ASN A 109 12.54 -8.00 7.58
CA ASN A 109 13.26 -8.82 8.53
C ASN A 109 12.26 -9.47 9.50
N GLY A 110 11.79 -10.68 9.17
CA GLY A 110 10.76 -11.36 9.94
C GLY A 110 9.44 -10.57 9.96
N THR A 111 9.03 -10.12 11.12
CA THR A 111 7.81 -9.31 11.34
C THR A 111 8.05 -7.80 11.26
N THR A 112 9.26 -7.39 10.90
CA THR A 112 9.66 -5.99 10.83
C THR A 112 9.95 -5.59 9.40
N VAL A 113 9.55 -4.38 9.04
CA VAL A 113 9.95 -3.70 7.81
C VAL A 113 10.87 -2.55 8.19
N HIS A 114 12.13 -2.64 7.81
CA HIS A 114 13.07 -1.54 7.94
C HIS A 114 12.90 -0.58 6.77
N ILE A 115 12.68 0.71 7.06
CA ILE A 115 12.67 1.77 6.05
C ILE A 115 13.97 2.54 6.16
N ASN A 116 14.63 2.70 5.01
CA ASN A 116 15.80 3.55 4.85
C ASN A 116 15.47 4.62 3.81
N LYS A 117 15.66 5.89 4.16
CA LYS A 117 15.41 7.01 3.27
C LYS A 117 16.67 7.34 2.48
N HIS A 118 16.52 7.51 1.16
CA HIS A 118 17.60 7.86 0.26
C HIS A 118 17.52 9.28 -0.31
N SER A 119 16.41 10.00 -0.09
CA SER A 119 16.21 11.37 -0.56
C SER A 119 16.06 12.35 0.59
N ALA A 120 16.09 13.63 0.31
CA ALA A 120 15.77 14.65 1.30
C ALA A 120 14.31 14.51 1.79
N SER A 121 14.05 14.87 3.06
CA SER A 121 12.73 14.69 3.69
C SER A 121 11.62 15.41 2.94
N TYR A 122 11.86 16.65 2.52
CA TYR A 122 10.89 17.45 1.79
C TYR A 122 10.48 16.86 0.44
N ASN A 123 11.36 16.06 -0.18
CA ASN A 123 11.03 15.39 -1.44
C ASN A 123 9.97 14.28 -1.28
N CYS A 124 9.77 13.78 -0.05
CA CYS A 124 8.76 12.78 0.26
C CYS A 124 7.47 13.39 0.86
N GLY A 125 7.28 14.69 0.76
CA GLY A 125 6.14 15.36 1.39
C GLY A 125 6.26 15.47 2.92
N PHE A 126 7.43 15.17 3.49
CA PHE A 126 7.64 15.20 4.93
C PHE A 126 7.94 16.62 5.41
N GLY A 127 7.34 16.98 6.54
CA GLY A 127 7.63 18.25 7.22
C GLY A 127 9.08 18.38 7.65
N ASN A 128 9.45 19.59 8.11
CA ASN A 128 10.82 19.89 8.52
C ASN A 128 11.32 18.92 9.60
N ASN A 129 12.49 18.34 9.38
CA ASN A 129 13.15 17.33 10.23
C ASN A 129 12.39 16.00 10.41
N VAL A 130 11.28 15.79 9.73
CA VAL A 130 10.57 14.50 9.75
C VAL A 130 11.37 13.47 8.96
N ASN A 131 11.54 12.28 9.53
CA ASN A 131 12.27 11.18 8.92
C ASN A 131 11.50 9.87 9.01
N ALA A 132 11.42 9.16 7.90
CA ALA A 132 10.76 7.86 7.82
C ALA A 132 11.66 6.68 8.25
N GLU A 133 12.97 6.92 8.50
CA GLU A 133 13.89 5.83 8.82
C GLU A 133 13.56 5.16 10.16
N GLY A 134 13.40 3.85 10.10
CA GLY A 134 13.11 3.09 11.31
C GLY A 134 12.71 1.65 11.04
N ASP A 135 12.57 0.91 12.14
CA ASP A 135 12.10 -0.46 12.17
C ASP A 135 10.61 -0.49 12.53
N TYR A 136 9.79 -0.69 11.54
CA TYR A 136 8.34 -0.78 11.66
C TYR A 136 7.95 -2.23 11.97
N THR A 137 7.56 -2.49 13.19
CA THR A 137 7.17 -3.84 13.63
C THR A 137 5.67 -4.04 13.40
N ARG A 138 5.30 -5.19 12.87
CA ARG A 138 3.91 -5.54 12.64
C ARG A 138 3.13 -5.52 13.95
N LEU A 139 2.00 -4.79 13.98
CA LEU A 139 1.18 -4.69 15.19
C LEU A 139 0.63 -6.07 15.56
N ALA A 140 0.66 -6.41 16.84
CA ALA A 140 0.10 -7.68 17.36
C ALA A 140 -1.42 -7.76 17.11
N THR A 141 -2.12 -6.64 17.29
CA THR A 141 -3.54 -6.52 16.95
C THR A 141 -3.68 -5.69 15.70
N GLN A 142 -4.16 -6.32 14.62
CA GLN A 142 -4.40 -5.63 13.36
C GLN A 142 -5.77 -4.97 13.36
N PRO A 143 -5.91 -3.75 12.84
CA PRO A 143 -7.23 -3.16 12.62
C PRO A 143 -8.01 -3.96 11.57
N VAL A 144 -9.33 -3.86 11.63
CA VAL A 144 -10.17 -4.34 10.53
C VAL A 144 -9.97 -3.38 9.36
N MET A 145 -9.30 -3.88 8.33
CA MET A 145 -9.09 -3.13 7.08
C MET A 145 -10.26 -3.45 6.14
N ASP A 146 -11.24 -2.58 6.14
CA ASP A 146 -12.42 -2.58 5.29
C ASP A 146 -12.51 -1.30 4.45
N TYR A 147 -13.59 -1.11 3.73
CA TYR A 147 -13.80 0.12 2.95
C TYR A 147 -13.85 1.38 3.82
N ALA A 148 -14.44 1.31 5.01
CA ALA A 148 -14.50 2.46 5.93
C ALA A 148 -13.10 2.83 6.46
N TRP A 149 -12.26 1.83 6.70
CA TRP A 149 -10.85 2.04 7.02
C TRP A 149 -10.11 2.66 5.84
N LEU A 150 -10.29 2.14 4.62
CA LEU A 150 -9.63 2.66 3.42
C LEU A 150 -10.01 4.13 3.15
N LYS A 151 -11.30 4.49 3.31
CA LYS A 151 -11.76 5.87 3.12
C LYS A 151 -11.04 6.86 4.06
N LYS A 152 -10.63 6.43 5.25
CA LYS A 152 -9.86 7.27 6.19
C LYS A 152 -8.42 7.56 5.71
N GLN A 153 -7.87 6.72 4.82
CA GLN A 153 -6.58 6.99 4.21
C GLN A 153 -6.67 8.10 3.13
N TYR A 154 -7.89 8.42 2.71
CA TYR A 154 -8.20 9.38 1.66
C TYR A 154 -9.26 10.40 2.12
N PRO A 155 -8.99 11.21 3.18
CA PRO A 155 -10.02 12.03 3.83
C PRO A 155 -10.62 13.10 2.93
N GLN A 156 -9.86 13.59 1.94
CA GLN A 156 -10.29 14.65 1.02
C GLN A 156 -10.57 14.13 -0.40
N THR A 157 -10.45 12.83 -0.62
CA THR A 157 -10.64 12.26 -1.95
C THR A 157 -12.13 12.06 -2.22
N PRO A 158 -12.63 12.52 -3.39
CA PRO A 158 -14.04 12.37 -3.74
C PRO A 158 -14.44 10.90 -3.82
N THR A 159 -15.71 10.63 -3.56
CA THR A 159 -16.29 9.31 -3.79
C THR A 159 -17.10 9.31 -5.09
N LEU A 160 -17.32 8.11 -5.61
CA LEU A 160 -18.18 7.87 -6.76
C LEU A 160 -19.19 6.79 -6.44
N VAL A 161 -20.34 6.82 -7.13
CA VAL A 161 -21.38 5.81 -7.03
C VAL A 161 -21.52 5.10 -8.37
N ILE A 162 -21.61 3.78 -8.34
CA ILE A 162 -21.90 2.98 -9.53
C ILE A 162 -23.34 3.21 -9.98
N THR A 163 -23.53 3.68 -11.22
CA THR A 163 -24.83 3.93 -11.84
C THR A 163 -25.24 2.83 -12.80
N ALA A 164 -24.30 2.18 -13.44
CA ALA A 164 -24.55 1.04 -14.31
C ALA A 164 -25.04 -0.18 -13.51
N LYS A 165 -25.84 -1.06 -14.14
CA LYS A 165 -26.28 -2.31 -13.52
C LYS A 165 -25.07 -3.14 -13.03
N LYS A 166 -23.97 -3.09 -13.78
CA LYS A 166 -22.69 -3.73 -13.50
C LYS A 166 -21.58 -2.88 -14.12
N ALA A 167 -20.61 -2.45 -13.31
CA ALA A 167 -19.41 -1.75 -13.77
C ALA A 167 -18.20 -2.71 -13.73
N GLU A 168 -17.57 -2.91 -14.87
CA GLU A 168 -16.38 -3.76 -14.99
C GLU A 168 -15.11 -2.99 -14.63
N LEU A 169 -14.18 -3.68 -13.97
CA LEU A 169 -12.89 -3.13 -13.59
C LEU A 169 -11.81 -3.52 -14.60
N PHE A 170 -10.96 -2.56 -14.96
CA PHE A 170 -9.89 -2.71 -15.95
C PHE A 170 -8.53 -2.47 -15.32
N GLN A 171 -7.50 -3.12 -15.87
CA GLN A 171 -6.11 -2.98 -15.42
C GLN A 171 -5.46 -1.69 -15.93
N ASP A 172 -5.97 -1.14 -17.04
CA ASP A 172 -5.44 0.04 -17.69
C ASP A 172 -6.52 1.11 -17.94
N GLU A 173 -6.10 2.36 -18.02
CA GLU A 173 -6.95 3.54 -18.23
C GLU A 173 -7.70 3.51 -19.57
N ASN A 174 -7.19 2.80 -20.56
CA ASN A 174 -7.80 2.69 -21.88
C ASN A 174 -8.88 1.60 -21.94
N THR A 175 -9.13 0.91 -20.85
CA THR A 175 -10.14 -0.18 -20.71
C THR A 175 -9.98 -1.33 -21.71
N ARG A 176 -8.73 -1.64 -22.09
CA ARG A 176 -8.41 -2.72 -23.05
C ARG A 176 -8.23 -4.06 -22.36
N ASN A 177 -7.73 -4.05 -21.11
CA ASN A 177 -7.42 -5.24 -20.35
C ASN A 177 -8.33 -5.32 -19.13
N SER A 178 -9.32 -6.18 -19.17
CA SER A 178 -10.13 -6.50 -17.98
C SER A 178 -9.37 -7.42 -17.03
N TYR A 179 -9.74 -7.44 -15.75
CA TYR A 179 -9.22 -8.42 -14.83
C TYR A 179 -9.65 -9.85 -15.22
N PRO A 180 -8.80 -10.88 -15.06
CA PRO A 180 -9.04 -12.25 -15.53
C PRO A 180 -10.30 -12.94 -14.99
N LYS A 181 -10.83 -12.48 -13.88
CA LYS A 181 -12.14 -12.88 -13.37
C LYS A 181 -12.88 -11.58 -13.18
N SER A 182 -13.76 -11.22 -14.09
CA SER A 182 -14.45 -9.95 -14.14
C SER A 182 -14.79 -9.45 -12.72
N GLN A 183 -13.86 -8.71 -12.11
CA GLN A 183 -14.15 -7.96 -10.92
C GLN A 183 -15.08 -6.86 -11.38
N SER A 184 -16.21 -6.75 -10.74
CA SER A 184 -17.22 -5.79 -11.11
C SER A 184 -17.95 -5.32 -9.88
N PHE A 185 -18.46 -4.12 -9.98
CA PHE A 185 -19.23 -3.48 -8.94
C PHE A 185 -20.70 -3.41 -9.35
N ALA A 186 -21.59 -3.58 -8.37
CA ALA A 186 -23.03 -3.49 -8.60
C ALA A 186 -23.52 -2.03 -8.49
N LYS A 187 -24.67 -1.76 -9.10
CA LYS A 187 -25.33 -0.45 -8.99
C LYS A 187 -25.53 -0.05 -7.51
N GLY A 188 -25.17 1.17 -7.18
CA GLY A 188 -25.30 1.76 -5.84
C GLY A 188 -24.08 1.55 -4.93
N GLU A 189 -23.10 0.75 -5.32
CA GLU A 189 -21.84 0.68 -4.55
C GLU A 189 -21.08 2.01 -4.64
N THR A 190 -20.48 2.41 -3.50
CA THR A 190 -19.69 3.63 -3.37
C THR A 190 -18.21 3.28 -3.31
N LEU A 191 -17.40 3.98 -4.08
CA LEU A 191 -15.96 3.75 -4.21
C LEU A 191 -15.21 5.08 -4.03
N ILE A 192 -13.89 5.00 -3.83
CA ILE A 192 -12.99 6.16 -3.75
C ILE A 192 -12.48 6.47 -5.15
N SER A 193 -12.51 7.74 -5.56
CA SER A 193 -11.95 8.21 -6.85
C SER A 193 -10.55 8.74 -6.64
N ILE A 194 -9.52 7.93 -6.91
CA ILE A 194 -8.11 8.27 -6.66
C ILE A 194 -7.52 9.14 -7.77
N ALA A 195 -7.81 8.79 -9.02
CA ALA A 195 -7.33 9.52 -10.19
C ALA A 195 -8.34 9.41 -11.32
N GLU A 196 -8.30 10.35 -12.26
CA GLU A 196 -9.20 10.33 -13.39
C GLU A 196 -8.54 10.79 -14.69
N THR A 197 -9.03 10.26 -15.79
CA THR A 197 -8.78 10.72 -17.15
C THR A 197 -10.04 11.37 -17.73
N GLU A 198 -10.03 11.71 -19.00
CA GLU A 198 -11.24 12.14 -19.69
C GLU A 198 -12.37 11.09 -19.65
N LYS A 199 -12.05 9.80 -19.78
CA LYS A 199 -13.00 8.70 -20.01
C LYS A 199 -13.10 7.72 -18.86
N THR A 200 -12.13 7.68 -17.97
CA THR A 200 -12.01 6.67 -16.92
C THR A 200 -11.67 7.27 -15.57
N VAL A 201 -11.93 6.51 -14.52
CA VAL A 201 -11.59 6.85 -13.14
C VAL A 201 -10.89 5.66 -12.49
N TYR A 202 -9.78 5.91 -11.81
CA TYR A 202 -9.08 4.91 -11.01
C TYR A 202 -9.67 4.86 -9.61
N THR A 203 -9.95 3.66 -9.15
CA THR A 203 -10.55 3.41 -7.84
C THR A 203 -9.80 2.36 -7.05
N GLU A 204 -9.89 2.47 -5.74
CA GLU A 204 -9.45 1.47 -4.76
C GLU A 204 -10.60 1.09 -3.84
N PHE A 205 -10.66 -0.18 -3.45
CA PHE A 205 -11.73 -0.72 -2.63
C PHE A 205 -11.24 -1.91 -1.80
N ILE A 206 -11.75 -2.08 -0.58
CA ILE A 206 -11.54 -3.29 0.21
C ILE A 206 -12.90 -3.99 0.36
N SER A 207 -12.98 -5.22 -0.14
CA SER A 207 -14.20 -6.02 -0.04
C SER A 207 -14.47 -6.46 1.40
N SER A 208 -15.69 -6.92 1.66
CA SER A 208 -16.06 -7.49 2.96
C SER A 208 -15.21 -8.70 3.39
N SER A 209 -14.57 -9.36 2.42
CA SER A 209 -13.60 -10.43 2.71
C SER A 209 -12.17 -9.93 2.99
N GLY A 210 -11.96 -8.61 3.04
CA GLY A 210 -10.64 -8.00 3.25
C GLY A 210 -9.74 -8.00 2.01
N LYS A 211 -10.29 -8.32 0.82
CA LYS A 211 -9.51 -8.30 -0.42
C LYS A 211 -9.40 -6.87 -0.94
N PHE A 212 -8.18 -6.41 -1.17
CA PHE A 212 -7.90 -5.14 -1.84
C PHE A 212 -8.15 -5.27 -3.34
N ILE A 213 -8.98 -4.39 -3.88
CA ILE A 213 -9.43 -4.32 -5.27
C ILE A 213 -9.10 -2.93 -5.78
N TYR A 214 -8.52 -2.83 -6.96
CA TYR A 214 -8.10 -1.57 -7.56
C TYR A 214 -8.14 -1.67 -9.07
N GLY A 215 -8.28 -0.53 -9.73
CA GLY A 215 -8.27 -0.46 -11.19
C GLY A 215 -9.11 0.68 -11.74
N TRP A 216 -9.35 0.63 -13.03
CA TRP A 216 -10.04 1.66 -13.79
C TRP A 216 -11.49 1.29 -14.07
N LEU A 217 -12.38 2.27 -13.96
CA LEU A 217 -13.80 2.18 -14.34
C LEU A 217 -14.08 3.16 -15.48
N LYS A 218 -15.05 2.88 -16.32
CA LYS A 218 -15.55 3.85 -17.30
C LYS A 218 -16.36 4.93 -16.59
N LYS A 219 -16.14 6.19 -16.92
CA LYS A 219 -16.93 7.31 -16.37
C LYS A 219 -18.42 7.20 -16.72
N THR A 220 -18.78 6.52 -17.81
CA THR A 220 -20.18 6.23 -18.17
C THR A 220 -20.91 5.34 -17.16
N ASP A 221 -20.18 4.58 -16.37
CA ASP A 221 -20.73 3.59 -15.44
C ASP A 221 -20.84 4.13 -14.01
N VAL A 222 -20.37 5.35 -13.77
CA VAL A 222 -20.27 5.96 -12.45
C VAL A 222 -20.80 7.39 -12.43
N LYS A 223 -21.11 7.89 -11.24
CA LYS A 223 -21.37 9.31 -10.96
C LYS A 223 -20.49 9.75 -9.80
N MET A 224 -19.79 10.86 -9.97
CA MET A 224 -19.05 11.47 -8.86
C MET A 224 -20.03 12.03 -7.83
N ASN A 225 -19.75 11.81 -6.56
CA ASN A 225 -20.41 12.52 -5.49
C ASN A 225 -19.73 13.89 -5.34
N GLU A 226 -20.44 14.94 -5.73
CA GLU A 226 -19.99 16.32 -5.50
C GLU A 226 -20.28 16.64 -4.03
N GLY A 227 -19.23 16.62 -3.23
CA GLY A 227 -19.22 17.18 -1.87
C GLY A 227 -19.89 16.32 -0.79
N ASP A 228 -19.08 15.61 -0.04
CA ASP A 228 -19.24 15.39 1.40
C ASP A 228 -18.15 16.18 2.13
#